data_90c139f1d7f25adb158bb6400e333063
#
_entry.id   90c139f1d7f25adb158bb6400e333063
#
_cell.length_a   1.000
_cell.length_b   1.000
_cell.length_c   1.000
_cell.angle_alpha   90.00
_cell.angle_beta   90.00
_cell.angle_gamma   90.00
#
_symmetry.space_group_name_H-M   'P 1'
#
loop_
_entity.id
_entity.type
_entity.pdbx_description
1 polymer ?
#
loop_
_entity_poly.entity_id
_entity_poly.type
_entity_poly.pdbx_seq_one_letter_code
_entity_poly.pdbx_strand_id
1 'polypeptide(L)'
;AHNTNRITSISETLRKYNEQISKDAEKGTANVFLFKEGESMNTIYAVRSLGIDPGTGKEIFLTKEGEKTFTWSADDQVPVGVNEPILQGYIGGNFRYKAWEIGTTFNYSFGADRYNYTLHEKIENVDYMVNNDRRALTERWKQPGDVARYKAISDNSVTQSTSRFVQRERMLSLTSLRISYTLPQSILRGRKLSM
;
A
#
# COMPACT_ATOMS: atom_id res chain seq x y z
N ALA A 1 -18.81 -2.05 -6.34
CA ALA A 1 -19.56 -1.06 -5.54
C ALA A 1 -18.65 0.13 -5.28
N HIS A 2 -19.20 1.32 -5.40
CA HIS A 2 -18.49 2.56 -5.05
C HIS A 2 -18.88 2.93 -3.62
N ASN A 3 -17.89 3.07 -2.72
CA ASN A 3 -18.16 3.47 -1.34
C ASN A 3 -18.09 5.00 -1.22
N THR A 4 -19.16 5.59 -0.71
CA THR A 4 -19.29 7.04 -0.47
C THR A 4 -19.43 7.37 1.02
N ASN A 5 -19.15 6.41 1.90
CA ASN A 5 -19.26 6.62 3.33
C ASN A 5 -18.31 7.72 3.81
N ARG A 6 -18.85 8.64 4.62
CA ARG A 6 -18.10 9.73 5.23
C ARG A 6 -18.39 9.79 6.72
N ILE A 7 -17.39 10.17 7.49
CA ILE A 7 -17.53 10.41 8.94
C ILE A 7 -18.40 11.65 9.13
N THR A 8 -19.53 11.50 9.80
CA THR A 8 -20.45 12.61 10.07
C THR A 8 -20.08 13.38 11.34
N SER A 9 -19.52 12.68 12.33
CA SER A 9 -19.04 13.28 13.58
C SER A 9 -17.98 12.40 14.22
N ILE A 10 -17.08 12.99 14.99
CA ILE A 10 -16.06 12.28 15.76
C ILE A 10 -16.28 12.50 17.26
N SER A 11 -16.14 11.43 18.05
CA SER A 11 -16.21 11.49 19.52
C SER A 11 -14.95 12.12 20.11
N GLU A 12 -15.03 12.54 21.36
CA GLU A 12 -13.87 13.04 22.11
C GLU A 12 -12.74 12.00 22.20
N THR A 13 -13.09 10.73 22.29
CA THR A 13 -12.13 9.62 22.28
C THR A 13 -11.33 9.56 20.96
N LEU A 14 -12.01 9.73 19.82
CA LEU A 14 -11.33 9.76 18.52
C LEU A 14 -10.48 11.02 18.33
N ARG A 15 -10.86 12.16 18.90
CA ARG A 15 -10.03 13.38 18.90
C ARG A 15 -8.72 13.13 19.66
N LYS A 16 -8.78 12.57 20.86
CA LYS A 16 -7.60 12.19 21.66
C LYS A 16 -6.73 11.16 20.93
N TYR A 17 -7.35 10.20 20.24
CA TYR A 17 -6.63 9.26 19.40
C TYR A 17 -5.87 9.96 18.28
N ASN A 18 -6.50 10.88 17.55
CA ASN A 18 -5.82 11.65 16.50
C ASN A 18 -4.63 12.46 17.06
N GLU A 19 -4.78 13.10 18.21
CA GLU A 19 -3.68 13.83 18.86
C GLU A 19 -2.51 12.91 19.23
N GLN A 20 -2.81 11.71 19.73
CA GLN A 20 -1.77 10.73 20.03
C GLN A 20 -1.05 10.26 18.78
N ILE A 21 -1.80 9.96 17.70
CA ILE A 21 -1.22 9.56 16.41
C ILE A 21 -0.32 10.66 15.83
N SER A 22 -0.72 11.92 15.91
CA SER A 22 0.11 13.05 15.44
C SER A 22 1.42 13.14 16.22
N LYS A 23 1.38 12.99 17.55
CA LYS A 23 2.60 12.99 18.41
C LYS A 23 3.51 11.79 18.10
N ASP A 24 2.94 10.63 17.84
CA ASP A 24 3.70 9.43 17.50
C ASP A 24 4.30 9.52 16.07
N ALA A 25 3.63 10.19 15.16
CA ALA A 25 4.15 10.48 13.82
C ALA A 25 5.41 11.36 13.87
N GLU A 26 5.49 12.34 14.78
CA GLU A 26 6.70 13.14 15.01
C GLU A 26 7.89 12.28 15.43
N LYS A 27 7.66 11.18 16.15
CA LYS A 27 8.69 10.21 16.56
C LYS A 27 9.04 9.20 15.47
N GLY A 28 8.43 9.31 14.28
CA GLY A 28 8.65 8.41 13.15
C GLY A 28 7.76 7.17 13.13
N THR A 29 6.75 7.07 13.98
CA THR A 29 5.77 5.99 13.90
C THR A 29 4.91 6.16 12.65
N ALA A 30 4.86 5.15 11.80
CA ALA A 30 4.18 5.21 10.51
C ALA A 30 2.67 4.92 10.63
N ASN A 31 1.94 5.64 11.48
CA ASN A 31 0.48 5.59 11.45
C ASN A 31 -0.06 6.76 10.60
N VAL A 32 -0.78 6.43 9.55
CA VAL A 32 -1.25 7.39 8.55
C VAL A 32 -2.78 7.54 8.53
N PHE A 33 -3.49 6.90 9.45
CA PHE A 33 -4.94 6.99 9.54
C PHE A 33 -5.36 7.93 10.65
N LEU A 34 -5.90 9.07 10.25
CA LEU A 34 -6.55 10.03 11.12
C LEU A 34 -8.05 10.08 10.79
N PHE A 35 -8.88 10.36 11.78
CA PHE A 35 -10.32 10.44 11.60
C PHE A 35 -10.76 11.91 11.59
N LYS A 36 -11.30 12.37 10.44
CA LYS A 36 -11.82 13.74 10.30
C LYS A 36 -13.23 13.71 9.73
N GLU A 37 -14.06 14.63 10.20
CA GLU A 37 -15.43 14.79 9.70
C GLU A 37 -15.41 15.17 8.21
N GLY A 38 -16.32 14.60 7.45
CA GLY A 38 -16.40 14.76 6.00
C GLY A 38 -15.51 13.84 5.18
N GLU A 39 -14.56 13.13 5.80
CA GLU A 39 -13.63 12.24 5.13
C GLU A 39 -14.02 10.76 5.27
N SER A 40 -13.42 9.88 4.45
CA SER A 40 -13.54 8.43 4.63
C SER A 40 -12.75 7.98 5.87
N MET A 41 -13.23 6.94 6.56
CA MET A 41 -12.49 6.28 7.63
C MET A 41 -11.14 5.71 7.16
N ASN A 42 -11.00 5.44 5.86
CA ASN A 42 -9.81 4.86 5.23
C ASN A 42 -8.94 5.92 4.53
N THR A 43 -9.15 7.19 4.85
CA THR A 43 -8.31 8.28 4.31
C THR A 43 -6.91 8.20 4.90
N ILE A 44 -5.91 8.22 4.02
CA ILE A 44 -4.48 8.21 4.37
C ILE A 44 -4.03 9.66 4.51
N TYR A 45 -3.46 9.99 5.65
CA TYR A 45 -2.88 11.31 5.92
C TYR A 45 -1.36 11.21 5.98
N ALA A 46 -0.68 12.08 5.25
CA ALA A 46 0.77 12.20 5.28
C ALA A 46 1.20 13.60 4.85
N VAL A 47 2.43 13.96 5.14
CA VAL A 47 3.03 15.19 4.60
C VAL A 47 3.35 14.97 3.12
N ARG A 48 3.01 15.95 2.28
CA ARG A 48 3.33 15.86 0.84
C ARG A 48 4.83 15.95 0.63
N SER A 49 5.37 15.05 -0.17
CA SER A 49 6.79 14.99 -0.51
C SER A 49 7.00 15.22 -2.01
N LEU A 50 8.01 16.00 -2.35
CA LEU A 50 8.51 16.16 -3.72
C LEU A 50 9.66 15.17 -4.04
N GLY A 51 10.01 14.29 -3.10
CA GLY A 51 11.12 13.36 -3.24
C GLY A 51 12.40 13.87 -2.61
N ILE A 52 13.52 13.26 -3.00
CA ILE A 52 14.85 13.57 -2.50
C ILE A 52 15.47 14.66 -3.34
N ASP A 53 15.98 15.70 -2.70
CA ASP A 53 16.72 16.78 -3.36
C ASP A 53 18.04 16.24 -3.94
N PRO A 54 18.25 16.35 -5.25
CA PRO A 54 19.48 15.86 -5.89
C PRO A 54 20.75 16.57 -5.37
N GLY A 55 20.63 17.80 -4.90
CA GLY A 55 21.76 18.57 -4.43
C GLY A 55 22.25 18.17 -3.05
N THR A 56 21.33 17.85 -2.14
CA THR A 56 21.62 17.64 -0.71
C THR A 56 21.33 16.24 -0.21
N GLY A 57 20.56 15.44 -0.95
CA GLY A 57 20.11 14.11 -0.53
C GLY A 57 19.04 14.11 0.57
N LYS A 58 18.49 15.27 0.91
CA LYS A 58 17.40 15.44 1.88
C LYS A 58 16.04 15.39 1.21
N GLU A 59 15.02 14.95 1.93
CA GLU A 59 13.66 14.97 1.43
C GLU A 59 13.09 16.40 1.44
N ILE A 60 12.40 16.76 0.35
CA ILE A 60 11.70 18.05 0.21
C ILE A 60 10.23 17.81 0.52
N PHE A 61 9.71 18.53 1.52
CA PHE A 61 8.30 18.50 1.90
C PHE A 61 7.56 19.73 1.36
N LEU A 62 6.24 19.61 1.29
CA LEU A 62 5.34 20.72 1.06
C LEU A 62 4.51 21.00 2.31
N THR A 63 4.47 22.22 2.74
CA THR A 63 3.55 22.70 3.79
C THR A 63 2.09 22.59 3.29
N LYS A 64 1.12 22.81 4.17
CA LYS A 64 -0.29 22.90 3.77
C LYS A 64 -0.52 23.98 2.73
N GLU A 65 0.19 25.09 2.84
CA GLU A 65 0.13 26.25 1.95
C GLU A 65 0.83 26.00 0.60
N GLY A 66 1.61 24.90 0.50
CA GLY A 66 2.32 24.52 -0.73
C GLY A 66 3.74 25.07 -0.82
N GLU A 67 4.30 25.58 0.26
CA GLU A 67 5.68 26.03 0.32
C GLU A 67 6.64 24.84 0.48
N LYS A 68 7.83 24.94 -0.09
CA LYS A 68 8.87 23.91 0.03
C LYS A 68 9.64 24.07 1.33
N THR A 69 9.86 22.97 2.02
CA THR A 69 10.64 22.92 3.26
C THR A 69 11.43 21.62 3.34
N PHE A 70 12.52 21.61 4.11
CA PHE A 70 13.27 20.40 4.49
C PHE A 70 12.90 19.90 5.89
N THR A 71 11.98 20.60 6.56
CA THR A 71 11.52 20.25 7.91
C THR A 71 10.15 19.60 7.82
N TRP A 72 10.02 18.38 8.32
CA TRP A 72 8.75 17.68 8.42
C TRP A 72 7.96 18.19 9.64
N SER A 73 6.67 18.40 9.49
CA SER A 73 5.76 18.77 10.57
C SER A 73 4.47 17.95 10.50
N ALA A 74 3.99 17.47 11.65
CA ALA A 74 2.70 16.78 11.74
C ALA A 74 1.53 17.70 11.35
N ASP A 75 1.70 19.02 11.50
CA ASP A 75 0.70 20.02 11.12
C ASP A 75 0.47 20.08 9.60
N ASP A 76 1.48 19.66 8.80
CA ASP A 76 1.41 19.65 7.34
C ASP A 76 0.80 18.37 6.77
N GLN A 77 0.29 17.48 7.61
CA GLN A 77 -0.41 16.28 7.16
C GLN A 77 -1.73 16.63 6.48
N VAL A 78 -1.89 16.15 5.25
CA VAL A 78 -3.07 16.33 4.41
C VAL A 78 -3.56 14.96 3.88
N PRO A 79 -4.81 14.84 3.42
CA PRO A 79 -5.25 13.65 2.70
C PRO A 79 -4.39 13.42 1.46
N VAL A 80 -3.74 12.26 1.35
CA VAL A 80 -2.87 11.91 0.22
C VAL A 80 -3.36 10.68 -0.54
N GLY A 81 -4.39 10.02 -0.05
CA GLY A 81 -5.01 8.87 -0.70
C GLY A 81 -6.14 8.28 0.13
N VAL A 82 -6.83 7.29 -0.43
CA VAL A 82 -7.90 6.54 0.23
C VAL A 82 -7.64 5.05 0.07
N ASN A 83 -7.53 4.35 1.20
CA ASN A 83 -7.30 2.91 1.21
C ASN A 83 -8.61 2.11 0.97
N GLU A 84 -9.35 2.53 -0.04
CA GLU A 84 -10.57 1.85 -0.50
C GLU A 84 -10.55 1.71 -2.01
N PRO A 85 -10.83 0.51 -2.55
CA PRO A 85 -10.91 0.34 -3.99
C PRO A 85 -12.12 1.08 -4.56
N ILE A 86 -11.92 1.78 -5.66
CA ILE A 86 -12.99 2.39 -6.45
C ILE A 86 -13.84 1.29 -7.10
N LEU A 87 -13.20 0.21 -7.54
CA LEU A 87 -13.84 -0.93 -8.19
C LEU A 87 -13.26 -2.23 -7.66
N GLN A 88 -14.14 -3.11 -7.15
CA GLN A 88 -13.75 -4.46 -6.72
C GLN A 88 -14.85 -5.48 -7.03
N GLY A 89 -14.45 -6.73 -7.23
CA GLY A 89 -15.39 -7.81 -7.49
C GLY A 89 -14.72 -9.10 -7.93
N TYR A 90 -15.56 -10.00 -8.43
CA TYR A 90 -15.15 -11.30 -8.93
C TYR A 90 -15.66 -11.48 -10.35
N ILE A 91 -14.85 -12.11 -11.19
CA ILE A 91 -15.21 -12.60 -12.51
C ILE A 91 -14.89 -14.08 -12.54
N GLY A 92 -15.88 -14.92 -12.87
CA GLY A 92 -15.69 -16.34 -12.98
C GLY A 92 -16.46 -16.92 -14.14
N GLY A 93 -16.02 -18.09 -14.60
CA GLY A 93 -16.66 -18.83 -15.65
C GLY A 93 -16.32 -20.30 -15.61
N ASN A 94 -17.22 -21.12 -16.19
CA ASN A 94 -17.02 -22.54 -16.42
C ASN A 94 -17.06 -22.80 -17.92
N PHE A 95 -16.03 -23.50 -18.39
CA PHE A 95 -15.92 -23.95 -19.77
C PHE A 95 -15.94 -25.47 -19.80
N ARG A 96 -16.85 -26.05 -20.60
CA ARG A 96 -16.93 -27.51 -20.77
C ARG A 96 -16.72 -27.86 -22.24
N TYR A 97 -15.80 -28.78 -22.46
CA TYR A 97 -15.56 -29.35 -23.78
C TYR A 97 -15.39 -30.86 -23.69
N LYS A 98 -16.32 -31.62 -24.27
CA LYS A 98 -16.38 -33.09 -24.19
C LYS A 98 -16.37 -33.55 -22.71
N ALA A 99 -15.32 -34.25 -22.32
CA ALA A 99 -15.14 -34.80 -20.98
C ALA A 99 -14.39 -33.83 -20.02
N TRP A 100 -13.91 -32.70 -20.51
CA TRP A 100 -13.19 -31.70 -19.74
C TRP A 100 -14.08 -30.58 -19.26
N GLU A 101 -13.89 -30.18 -18.03
CA GLU A 101 -14.49 -29.01 -17.45
C GLU A 101 -13.41 -28.17 -16.76
N ILE A 102 -13.35 -26.88 -17.10
CA ILE A 102 -12.44 -25.91 -16.50
C ILE A 102 -13.28 -24.80 -15.88
N GLY A 103 -13.12 -24.61 -14.58
CA GLY A 103 -13.73 -23.51 -13.84
C GLY A 103 -12.65 -22.55 -13.36
N THR A 104 -12.87 -21.25 -13.55
CA THR A 104 -11.95 -20.21 -13.07
C THR A 104 -12.72 -19.11 -12.36
N THR A 105 -12.09 -18.54 -11.32
CA THR A 105 -12.58 -17.34 -10.65
C THR A 105 -11.42 -16.40 -10.39
N PHE A 106 -11.57 -15.17 -10.82
CA PHE A 106 -10.63 -14.08 -10.57
C PHE A 106 -11.25 -13.07 -9.62
N ASN A 107 -10.46 -12.59 -8.68
CA ASN A 107 -10.76 -11.42 -7.87
C ASN A 107 -10.02 -10.22 -8.44
N TYR A 108 -10.69 -9.09 -8.55
CA TYR A 108 -10.08 -7.83 -8.97
C TYR A 108 -10.36 -6.72 -7.98
N SER A 109 -9.37 -5.83 -7.81
CA SER A 109 -9.44 -4.63 -6.97
C SER A 109 -8.60 -3.53 -7.60
N PHE A 110 -9.20 -2.38 -7.87
CA PHE A 110 -8.56 -1.26 -8.54
C PHE A 110 -8.86 0.07 -7.85
N GLY A 111 -7.83 0.91 -7.78
CA GLY A 111 -7.98 2.32 -7.40
C GLY A 111 -7.91 2.59 -5.90
N ALA A 112 -7.56 1.61 -5.07
CA ALA A 112 -7.17 1.86 -3.70
C ALA A 112 -5.77 2.49 -3.66
N ASP A 113 -5.55 3.41 -2.74
CA ASP A 113 -4.22 3.88 -2.38
C ASP A 113 -3.76 3.13 -1.13
N ARG A 114 -2.50 2.69 -1.12
CA ARG A 114 -1.91 1.99 0.02
C ARG A 114 -0.64 2.65 0.47
N TYR A 115 -0.50 2.82 1.78
CA TYR A 115 0.77 3.21 2.36
C TYR A 115 1.69 1.99 2.45
N ASN A 116 2.86 2.08 1.80
CA ASN A 116 3.83 0.98 1.76
C ASN A 116 4.77 1.05 2.96
N TYR A 117 4.36 0.46 4.06
CA TYR A 117 5.16 0.37 5.30
C TYR A 117 6.51 -0.32 5.09
N THR A 118 6.59 -1.30 4.18
CA THR A 118 7.85 -1.98 3.88
C THR A 118 8.89 -1.01 3.31
N LEU A 119 8.49 -0.15 2.36
CA LEU A 119 9.39 0.87 1.81
C LEU A 119 9.82 1.88 2.87
N HIS A 120 8.89 2.29 3.72
CA HIS A 120 9.16 3.26 4.77
C HIS A 120 10.06 2.70 5.89
N GLU A 121 9.69 1.54 6.45
CA GLU A 121 10.35 1.00 7.64
C GLU A 121 11.59 0.16 7.33
N LYS A 122 11.58 -0.58 6.20
CA LYS A 122 12.63 -1.56 5.88
C LYS A 122 13.62 -1.09 4.82
N ILE A 123 13.30 -0.03 4.08
CA ILE A 123 14.19 0.50 3.04
C ILE A 123 14.62 1.92 3.38
N GLU A 124 13.69 2.82 3.71
CA GLU A 124 14.05 4.20 4.09
C GLU A 124 14.68 4.25 5.48
N ASN A 125 13.98 3.76 6.49
CA ASN A 125 14.46 3.68 7.89
C ASN A 125 15.14 2.34 8.15
N VAL A 126 16.11 1.98 7.30
CA VAL A 126 16.77 0.67 7.35
C VAL A 126 17.58 0.49 8.62
N ASP A 127 17.49 -0.68 9.24
CA ASP A 127 18.40 -1.12 10.29
C ASP A 127 19.58 -1.85 9.64
N TYR A 128 20.77 -1.28 9.71
CA TYR A 128 21.99 -1.83 9.09
C TYR A 128 22.53 -3.10 9.78
N MET A 129 22.01 -3.43 10.96
CA MET A 129 22.49 -4.58 11.73
C MET A 129 21.85 -5.90 11.31
N VAL A 130 20.86 -5.86 10.41
CA VAL A 130 20.12 -7.05 9.93
C VAL A 130 20.25 -7.20 8.41
N ASN A 131 19.81 -8.36 7.88
CA ASN A 131 19.73 -8.56 6.44
C ASN A 131 18.71 -7.61 5.80
N ASN A 132 19.18 -6.84 4.83
CA ASN A 132 18.41 -5.77 4.21
C ASN A 132 18.11 -6.04 2.74
N ASP A 133 17.01 -5.44 2.26
CA ASP A 133 16.68 -5.38 0.85
C ASP A 133 17.78 -4.61 0.08
N ARG A 134 18.18 -5.13 -1.08
CA ARG A 134 19.20 -4.51 -1.93
C ARG A 134 18.88 -3.05 -2.27
N ARG A 135 17.60 -2.70 -2.40
CA ARG A 135 17.13 -1.33 -2.69
C ARG A 135 17.57 -0.33 -1.62
N ALA A 136 17.70 -0.79 -0.36
CA ALA A 136 18.22 0.02 0.75
C ALA A 136 19.65 0.56 0.52
N LEU A 137 20.41 -0.02 -0.43
CA LEU A 137 21.75 0.44 -0.82
C LEU A 137 21.78 1.05 -2.23
N THR A 138 21.05 0.45 -3.18
CA THR A 138 21.20 0.80 -4.62
C THR A 138 20.41 2.02 -5.02
N GLU A 139 19.28 2.32 -4.37
CA GLU A 139 18.36 3.41 -4.73
C GLU A 139 18.49 4.65 -3.86
N ARG A 140 19.57 4.72 -3.04
CA ARG A 140 19.88 5.88 -2.18
C ARG A 140 20.73 6.93 -2.89
N TRP A 141 20.54 8.17 -2.44
CA TRP A 141 21.39 9.28 -2.82
C TRP A 141 22.82 9.07 -2.29
N LYS A 142 23.82 9.32 -3.13
CA LYS A 142 25.25 9.11 -2.82
C LYS A 142 26.07 10.37 -2.99
N GLN A 143 25.76 11.19 -4.00
CA GLN A 143 26.52 12.39 -4.32
C GLN A 143 25.63 13.45 -4.96
N PRO A 144 26.02 14.74 -4.89
CA PRO A 144 25.28 15.81 -5.54
C PRO A 144 25.04 15.55 -7.02
N GLY A 145 23.78 15.70 -7.45
CA GLY A 145 23.33 15.40 -8.80
C GLY A 145 22.61 14.05 -8.94
N ASP A 146 22.68 13.16 -7.95
CA ASP A 146 21.96 11.89 -7.98
C ASP A 146 20.45 12.09 -7.88
N VAL A 147 19.72 11.46 -8.81
CA VAL A 147 18.25 11.33 -8.72
C VAL A 147 17.95 10.03 -7.98
N ALA A 148 17.67 10.14 -6.70
CA ALA A 148 17.48 9.00 -5.80
C ALA A 148 16.05 8.86 -5.29
N ARG A 149 15.64 7.65 -4.96
CA ARG A 149 14.33 7.38 -4.34
C ARG A 149 14.37 7.50 -2.82
N TYR A 150 15.54 7.30 -2.22
CA TYR A 150 15.75 7.29 -0.78
C TYR A 150 16.88 8.24 -0.41
N LYS A 151 16.81 8.83 0.79
CA LYS A 151 17.82 9.76 1.31
C LYS A 151 19.19 9.12 1.40
N ALA A 152 20.22 9.94 1.64
CA ALA A 152 21.58 9.47 1.83
C ALA A 152 21.66 8.42 2.95
N ILE A 153 22.50 7.38 2.77
CA ILE A 153 22.71 6.34 3.78
C ILE A 153 23.38 6.89 5.05
N SER A 154 24.13 7.98 4.92
CA SER A 154 24.76 8.68 6.04
C SER A 154 23.79 9.50 6.89
N ASP A 155 22.55 9.72 6.39
CA ASP A 155 21.50 10.38 7.14
C ASP A 155 20.75 9.37 8.01
N ASN A 156 21.14 9.28 9.27
CA ASN A 156 20.55 8.39 10.28
C ASN A 156 19.29 8.97 10.95
N SER A 157 18.78 10.13 10.48
CA SER A 157 17.52 10.66 10.99
C SER A 157 16.36 9.71 10.66
N VAL A 158 15.37 9.65 11.52
CA VAL A 158 14.15 8.88 11.23
C VAL A 158 13.33 9.65 10.20
N THR A 159 12.98 9.04 9.09
CA THR A 159 12.03 9.58 8.12
C THR A 159 10.62 9.31 8.62
N GLN A 160 9.80 10.34 8.69
CA GLN A 160 8.39 10.26 9.07
C GLN A 160 7.51 9.89 7.87
N SER A 161 6.20 9.78 8.11
CA SER A 161 5.24 9.41 7.07
C SER A 161 5.07 10.52 6.02
N THR A 162 5.28 10.17 4.75
CA THR A 162 5.14 11.07 3.61
C THR A 162 4.37 10.43 2.46
N SER A 163 3.86 11.26 1.55
CA SER A 163 3.13 10.81 0.36
C SER A 163 3.99 9.96 -0.59
N ARG A 164 5.32 9.99 -0.46
CA ARG A 164 6.28 9.20 -1.26
C ARG A 164 6.08 7.69 -1.10
N PHE A 165 5.55 7.27 0.04
CA PHE A 165 5.26 5.86 0.34
C PHE A 165 3.83 5.43 -0.01
N VAL A 166 3.00 6.34 -0.52
CA VAL A 166 1.65 6.02 -0.98
C VAL A 166 1.71 5.49 -2.41
N GLN A 167 1.13 4.32 -2.63
CA GLN A 167 1.11 3.63 -3.91
C GLN A 167 -0.30 3.26 -4.30
N ARG A 168 -0.62 3.42 -5.59
CA ARG A 168 -1.92 3.01 -6.12
C ARG A 168 -1.95 1.51 -6.38
N GLU A 169 -2.88 0.83 -5.74
CA GLU A 169 -3.07 -0.61 -5.89
C GLU A 169 -3.88 -0.95 -7.14
N ARG A 170 -3.41 -1.96 -7.86
CA ARG A 170 -4.14 -2.61 -8.95
C ARG A 170 -3.89 -4.10 -8.81
N MET A 171 -4.95 -4.84 -8.47
CA MET A 171 -4.85 -6.27 -8.23
C MET A 171 -5.80 -7.04 -9.14
N LEU A 172 -5.26 -8.08 -9.77
CA LEU A 172 -6.01 -9.15 -10.41
C LEU A 172 -5.42 -10.47 -9.89
N SER A 173 -6.22 -11.25 -9.19
CA SER A 173 -5.78 -12.51 -8.56
C SER A 173 -6.65 -13.67 -9.04
N LEU A 174 -6.01 -14.77 -9.44
CA LEU A 174 -6.69 -16.04 -9.67
C LEU A 174 -7.02 -16.66 -8.31
N THR A 175 -8.31 -16.64 -7.95
CA THR A 175 -8.80 -17.14 -6.66
C THR A 175 -9.07 -18.65 -6.70
N SER A 176 -9.56 -19.14 -7.85
CA SER A 176 -9.86 -20.56 -8.04
C SER A 176 -9.57 -20.99 -9.47
N LEU A 177 -8.92 -22.14 -9.60
CA LEU A 177 -8.79 -22.88 -10.85
C LEU A 177 -9.18 -24.32 -10.56
N ARG A 178 -10.23 -24.79 -11.25
CA ARG A 178 -10.67 -26.19 -11.19
C ARG A 178 -10.60 -26.80 -12.59
N ILE A 179 -9.94 -27.92 -12.70
CA ILE A 179 -9.90 -28.73 -13.92
C ILE A 179 -10.45 -30.11 -13.59
N SER A 180 -11.48 -30.51 -14.28
CA SER A 180 -12.15 -31.80 -14.09
C SER A 180 -12.19 -32.57 -15.40
N TYR A 181 -11.99 -33.86 -15.33
CA TYR A 181 -12.12 -34.78 -16.45
C TYR A 181 -13.08 -35.92 -16.08
N THR A 182 -14.15 -36.07 -16.84
CA THR A 182 -15.12 -37.14 -16.65
C THR A 182 -14.64 -38.40 -17.42
N LEU A 183 -14.30 -39.44 -16.69
CA LEU A 183 -13.88 -40.72 -17.30
C LEU A 183 -15.03 -41.35 -18.10
N PRO A 184 -14.80 -41.75 -19.36
CA PRO A 184 -15.79 -42.48 -20.14
C PRO A 184 -16.15 -43.80 -19.46
N GLN A 185 -17.43 -44.17 -19.49
CA GLN A 185 -17.92 -45.42 -18.88
C GLN A 185 -17.26 -46.68 -19.47
N SER A 186 -16.77 -46.62 -20.70
CA SER A 186 -16.03 -47.72 -21.33
C SER A 186 -14.76 -48.14 -20.58
N ILE A 187 -14.07 -47.17 -19.95
CA ILE A 187 -12.87 -47.43 -19.13
C ILE A 187 -13.27 -48.05 -17.78
N LEU A 188 -14.41 -47.66 -17.21
CA LEU A 188 -14.89 -48.13 -15.91
C LEU A 188 -15.46 -49.56 -15.99
N ARG A 189 -16.07 -49.92 -17.11
CA ARG A 189 -16.63 -51.30 -17.32
C ARG A 189 -15.55 -52.35 -17.50
N GLY A 190 -14.32 -52.02 -17.88
CA GLY A 190 -13.20 -52.95 -18.04
C GLY A 190 -12.46 -53.32 -16.75
N ARG A 191 -12.68 -52.60 -15.65
CA ARG A 191 -12.14 -52.92 -14.32
C ARG A 191 -13.28 -53.29 -13.38
N LYS A 192 -13.50 -54.58 -13.15
CA LYS A 192 -14.22 -55.07 -11.96
C LYS A 192 -13.39 -54.60 -10.76
N LEU A 193 -13.79 -53.51 -10.09
CA LEU A 193 -13.33 -53.24 -8.74
C LEU A 193 -13.94 -54.32 -7.86
N SER A 194 -13.17 -55.38 -7.54
CA SER A 194 -13.50 -56.28 -6.44
C SER A 194 -13.43 -55.47 -5.15
N MET A 195 -14.59 -55.28 -4.49
CA MET A 195 -14.66 -54.94 -3.10
C MET A 195 -14.12 -56.04 -2.24
#